data_1028f0175154611cead16b3d97e467c8
#
_entry.id   1028f0175154611cead16b3d97e467c8
#
_cell.length_a   1.000
_cell.length_b   1.000
_cell.length_c   1.000
_cell.angle_alpha   90.00
_cell.angle_beta   90.00
_cell.angle_gamma   90.00
#
_symmetry.space_group_name_H-M   'P 1'
#
loop_
_entity.id
_entity.type
_entity.pdbx_description
1 polymer ?
#
loop_
_entity_poly.entity_id
_entity_poly.type
_entity_poly.pdbx_seq_one_letter_code
_entity_poly.pdbx_strand_id
1 'polypeptide(L)'
;MNPIAGQFTSIEQVNDQYLKRQNIKQSQKSSDISFEDVLCKQQSKAELQSNSGVRFSKHASQRLETRNIQLSSEQSARLEDGVLKAQEKGIKESLVLVDSLAFIVNIPNKTVVTAMDQTDTQQNVFTKIDGAIIM
;
A
#
# COMPACT_ATOMS: atom_id res chain seq x y z
N MET A 1 24.84 12.77 54.74
CA MET A 1 25.14 11.51 54.05
C MET A 1 24.01 11.12 53.18
N ASN A 2 24.20 11.19 51.91
CA ASN A 2 23.15 10.82 50.95
C ASN A 2 23.28 9.36 50.57
N PRO A 3 22.30 8.51 50.90
CA PRO A 3 22.27 7.13 50.43
C PRO A 3 22.01 6.99 48.94
N ILE A 4 21.83 8.09 48.25
CA ILE A 4 21.54 8.13 46.82
C ILE A 4 22.76 7.80 45.95
N ALA A 5 23.96 7.97 46.45
CA ALA A 5 25.20 7.71 45.72
C ALA A 5 25.46 6.21 45.41
N GLY A 6 24.75 5.31 46.07
CA GLY A 6 24.88 3.86 45.81
C GLY A 6 23.81 3.26 44.88
N GLN A 7 22.87 4.06 44.41
CA GLN A 7 21.77 3.56 43.60
C GLN A 7 21.89 3.86 42.11
N PHE A 8 22.90 4.58 41.70
CA PHE A 8 23.17 4.78 40.29
C PHE A 8 23.93 3.57 39.75
N THR A 9 23.17 2.62 39.26
CA THR A 9 23.75 1.60 38.36
C THR A 9 24.31 2.33 37.15
N SER A 10 25.58 2.15 36.89
CA SER A 10 26.19 2.74 35.70
C SER A 10 25.47 2.28 34.43
N ILE A 11 25.43 3.11 33.44
CA ILE A 11 24.83 2.83 32.14
C ILE A 11 25.39 1.52 31.53
N GLU A 12 26.61 1.17 31.85
CA GLU A 12 27.24 -0.07 31.47
C GLU A 12 26.54 -1.31 32.03
N GLN A 13 26.12 -1.30 33.30
CA GLN A 13 25.37 -2.42 33.88
C GLN A 13 23.97 -2.60 33.28
N VAL A 14 23.33 -1.52 32.92
CA VAL A 14 22.02 -1.57 32.24
C VAL A 14 22.18 -2.14 30.82
N ASN A 15 23.25 -1.78 30.16
CA ASN A 15 23.54 -2.27 28.81
C ASN A 15 23.80 -3.79 28.77
N ASP A 16 24.54 -4.29 29.75
CA ASP A 16 24.80 -5.72 29.89
C ASP A 16 23.52 -6.54 30.21
N GLN A 17 22.63 -5.98 31.01
CA GLN A 17 21.34 -6.63 31.27
C GLN A 17 20.42 -6.63 30.03
N TYR A 18 20.48 -5.59 29.22
CA TYR A 18 19.71 -5.53 27.99
C TYR A 18 20.23 -6.50 26.93
N LEU A 19 21.54 -6.56 26.76
CA LEU A 19 22.19 -7.48 25.83
C LEU A 19 22.01 -8.94 26.25
N LYS A 20 22.08 -9.25 27.54
CA LYS A 20 21.79 -10.59 28.06
C LYS A 20 20.33 -11.01 27.84
N ARG A 21 19.38 -10.08 27.98
CA ARG A 21 17.96 -10.38 27.71
C ARG A 21 17.68 -10.62 26.23
N GLN A 22 18.37 -9.94 25.35
CA GLN A 22 18.23 -10.16 23.91
C GLN A 22 18.84 -11.51 23.49
N ASN A 23 19.96 -11.90 24.05
CA ASN A 23 20.57 -13.20 23.76
C ASN A 23 19.74 -14.38 24.28
N ILE A 24 19.06 -14.24 25.41
CA ILE A 24 18.19 -15.30 25.95
C ILE A 24 16.89 -15.43 25.11
N LYS A 25 16.42 -14.33 24.50
CA LYS A 25 15.27 -14.41 23.59
C LYS A 25 15.61 -14.97 22.22
N GLN A 26 16.84 -14.84 21.75
CA GLN A 26 17.28 -15.44 20.49
C GLN A 26 17.52 -16.95 20.57
N SER A 27 17.87 -17.47 21.73
CA SER A 27 18.11 -18.92 21.89
C SER A 27 16.83 -19.75 22.10
N GLN A 28 15.69 -19.13 22.35
CA GLN A 28 14.41 -19.83 22.52
C GLN A 28 13.46 -19.78 21.31
N LYS A 29 13.82 -19.07 20.26
CA LYS A 29 13.07 -19.14 19.00
C LYS A 29 13.69 -20.15 18.05
N SER A 30 13.50 -21.39 18.34
CA SER A 30 13.53 -22.47 17.37
C SER A 30 12.22 -22.56 16.58
N SER A 31 11.63 -21.48 16.22
CA SER A 31 10.62 -21.46 15.18
C SER A 31 11.24 -20.92 13.91
N ASP A 32 11.31 -21.78 12.95
CA ASP A 32 11.99 -21.70 11.66
C ASP A 32 11.52 -20.54 10.74
N ILE A 33 11.07 -19.44 11.30
CA ILE A 33 10.67 -18.27 10.52
C ILE A 33 11.67 -17.15 10.82
N SER A 34 12.69 -17.03 9.99
CA SER A 34 13.61 -15.90 10.07
C SER A 34 12.90 -14.64 9.57
N PHE A 35 13.31 -13.49 10.08
CA PHE A 35 12.82 -12.20 9.61
C PHE A 35 13.00 -12.03 8.09
N GLU A 36 14.03 -12.58 7.53
CA GLU A 36 14.29 -12.62 6.09
C GLU A 36 13.22 -13.40 5.33
N ASP A 37 12.74 -14.54 5.86
CA ASP A 37 11.66 -15.32 5.26
C ASP A 37 10.32 -14.56 5.27
N VAL A 38 10.03 -13.83 6.35
CA VAL A 38 8.85 -12.97 6.42
C VAL A 38 8.95 -11.83 5.42
N LEU A 39 10.11 -11.23 5.26
CA LEU A 39 10.38 -10.17 4.31
C LEU A 39 10.23 -10.67 2.86
N CYS A 40 10.79 -11.82 2.54
CA CYS A 40 10.63 -12.48 1.23
C CYS A 40 9.18 -12.84 0.93
N LYS A 41 8.43 -13.33 1.91
CA LYS A 41 7.00 -13.62 1.76
C LYS A 41 6.16 -12.36 1.55
N GLN A 42 6.50 -11.27 2.22
CA GLN A 42 5.84 -9.99 2.01
C GLN A 42 6.18 -9.38 0.65
N GLN A 43 7.41 -9.48 0.20
CA GLN A 43 7.82 -9.01 -1.12
C GLN A 43 7.17 -9.82 -2.23
N SER A 44 7.15 -11.14 -2.15
CA SER A 44 6.48 -11.99 -3.13
C SER A 44 4.96 -11.79 -3.14
N LYS A 45 4.36 -11.48 -2.00
CA LYS A 45 2.93 -11.13 -1.93
C LYS A 45 2.63 -9.76 -2.53
N ALA A 46 3.53 -8.80 -2.39
CA ALA A 46 3.46 -7.51 -3.04
C ALA A 46 3.71 -7.61 -4.56
N GLU A 47 4.61 -8.48 -5.00
CA GLU A 47 4.89 -8.74 -6.41
C GLU A 47 3.74 -9.49 -7.12
N LEU A 48 3.05 -10.38 -6.43
CA LEU A 48 1.86 -11.06 -6.97
C LEU A 48 0.67 -10.11 -7.13
N GLN A 49 0.63 -8.99 -6.37
CA GLN A 49 -0.36 -7.94 -6.57
C GLN A 49 0.08 -6.87 -7.58
N SER A 50 1.34 -6.85 -7.97
CA SER A 50 1.90 -5.88 -8.90
C SER A 50 2.06 -6.40 -10.34
N ASN A 51 1.45 -7.52 -10.67
CA ASN A 51 1.37 -8.01 -12.06
C ASN A 51 0.45 -7.18 -12.96
N SER A 52 -0.38 -6.33 -12.39
CA SER A 52 -0.99 -5.23 -13.10
C SER A 52 -0.11 -3.99 -12.83
N GLY A 53 0.36 -3.32 -13.86
CA GLY A 53 1.25 -2.15 -13.74
C GLY A 53 0.66 -0.97 -12.97
N VAL A 54 -0.57 -1.12 -12.45
CA VAL A 54 -1.33 -0.13 -11.71
C VAL A 54 -1.49 -0.57 -10.25
N ARG A 55 -1.15 0.32 -9.32
CA ARG A 55 -1.32 0.09 -7.88
C ARG A 55 -2.63 0.70 -7.39
N PHE A 56 -3.26 0.05 -6.44
CA PHE A 56 -4.41 0.59 -5.73
C PHE A 56 -3.98 1.22 -4.41
N SER A 57 -4.45 2.45 -4.15
CA SER A 57 -4.27 3.07 -2.84
C SER A 57 -5.10 2.33 -1.79
N LYS A 58 -4.73 2.49 -0.53
CA LYS A 58 -5.50 1.93 0.58
C LYS A 58 -6.98 2.36 0.54
N HIS A 59 -7.22 3.62 0.23
CA HIS A 59 -8.57 4.18 0.11
C HIS A 59 -9.35 3.57 -1.06
N ALA A 60 -8.71 3.37 -2.20
CA ALA A 60 -9.32 2.71 -3.36
C ALA A 60 -9.68 1.26 -3.05
N SER A 61 -8.78 0.51 -2.42
CA SER A 61 -9.04 -0.87 -2.00
C SER A 61 -10.20 -0.96 -1.01
N GLN A 62 -10.25 -0.08 -0.02
CA GLN A 62 -11.35 -0.04 0.94
C GLN A 62 -12.69 0.28 0.28
N ARG A 63 -12.71 1.16 -0.70
CA ARG A 63 -13.93 1.48 -1.44
C ARG A 63 -14.43 0.29 -2.26
N LEU A 64 -13.54 -0.43 -2.92
CA LEU A 64 -13.88 -1.64 -3.64
C LEU A 64 -14.45 -2.72 -2.73
N GLU A 65 -13.83 -2.92 -1.56
CA GLU A 65 -14.31 -3.88 -0.56
C GLU A 65 -15.67 -3.49 0.03
N THR A 66 -15.83 -2.23 0.43
CA THR A 66 -17.09 -1.73 1.02
C THR A 66 -18.26 -1.87 0.08
N ARG A 67 -18.03 -1.81 -1.22
CA ARG A 67 -19.07 -1.90 -2.25
C ARG A 67 -19.18 -3.26 -2.90
N ASN A 68 -18.42 -4.24 -2.43
CA ASN A 68 -18.33 -5.58 -3.03
C ASN A 68 -18.03 -5.56 -4.53
N ILE A 69 -17.23 -4.61 -4.97
CA ILE A 69 -16.81 -4.48 -6.35
C ILE A 69 -15.57 -5.35 -6.57
N GLN A 70 -15.71 -6.38 -7.40
CA GLN A 70 -14.61 -7.21 -7.83
C GLN A 70 -14.23 -6.83 -9.26
N LEU A 71 -12.98 -6.42 -9.44
CA LEU A 71 -12.44 -6.17 -10.77
C LEU A 71 -12.13 -7.49 -11.46
N SER A 72 -12.70 -7.67 -12.63
CA SER A 72 -12.31 -8.78 -13.50
C SER A 72 -10.93 -8.53 -14.11
N SER A 73 -10.27 -9.58 -14.57
CA SER A 73 -8.99 -9.46 -15.27
C SER A 73 -9.08 -8.58 -16.51
N GLU A 74 -10.21 -8.59 -17.21
CA GLU A 74 -10.47 -7.74 -18.37
C GLU A 74 -10.59 -6.27 -17.97
N GLN A 75 -11.30 -5.98 -16.91
CA GLN A 75 -11.43 -4.61 -16.37
C GLN A 75 -10.10 -4.06 -15.89
N SER A 76 -9.29 -4.89 -15.26
CA SER A 76 -7.93 -4.52 -14.84
C SER A 76 -7.04 -4.22 -16.04
N ALA A 77 -7.10 -5.02 -17.09
CA ALA A 77 -6.35 -4.80 -18.32
C ALA A 77 -6.77 -3.51 -19.03
N ARG A 78 -8.06 -3.22 -19.10
CA ARG A 78 -8.58 -1.96 -19.64
C ARG A 78 -8.14 -0.74 -18.82
N LEU A 79 -8.14 -0.88 -17.50
CA LEU A 79 -7.64 0.17 -16.60
C LEU A 79 -6.16 0.46 -16.86
N GLU A 80 -5.33 -0.56 -16.99
CA GLU A 80 -3.91 -0.41 -17.35
C GLU A 80 -3.73 0.30 -18.68
N ASP A 81 -4.47 -0.12 -19.69
CA ASP A 81 -4.43 0.45 -21.02
C ASP A 81 -4.84 1.93 -21.00
N GLY A 82 -5.86 2.25 -20.22
CA GLY A 82 -6.27 3.64 -19.99
C GLY A 82 -5.17 4.48 -19.33
N VAL A 83 -4.47 3.92 -18.34
CA VAL A 83 -3.36 4.58 -17.68
C VAL A 83 -2.19 4.82 -18.64
N LEU A 84 -1.86 3.87 -19.49
CA LEU A 84 -0.82 4.02 -20.51
C LEU A 84 -1.18 5.12 -21.52
N LYS A 85 -2.40 5.14 -22.00
CA LYS A 85 -2.89 6.20 -22.90
C LYS A 85 -2.85 7.58 -22.25
N ALA A 86 -3.18 7.67 -20.97
CA ALA A 86 -3.08 8.90 -20.21
C ALA A 86 -1.62 9.35 -20.04
N GLN A 87 -0.72 8.42 -19.84
CA GLN A 87 0.72 8.69 -19.75
C GLN A 87 1.28 9.23 -21.06
N GLU A 88 0.90 8.66 -22.20
CA GLU A 88 1.29 9.15 -23.51
C GLU A 88 0.83 10.59 -23.78
N LYS A 89 -0.34 10.94 -23.27
CA LYS A 89 -0.89 12.31 -23.36
C LYS A 89 -0.33 13.29 -22.33
N GLY A 90 0.55 12.84 -21.44
CA GLY A 90 1.14 13.68 -20.40
C GLY A 90 0.16 14.12 -19.32
N ILE A 91 -0.93 13.39 -19.11
CA ILE A 91 -1.93 13.67 -18.08
C ILE A 91 -1.36 13.29 -16.71
N LYS A 92 -1.51 14.15 -15.74
CA LYS A 92 -1.05 13.88 -14.36
C LYS A 92 -2.09 13.12 -13.54
N GLU A 93 -3.32 13.58 -13.55
CA GLU A 93 -4.46 12.91 -12.91
C GLU A 93 -5.55 12.66 -13.95
N SER A 94 -5.91 11.43 -14.13
CA SER A 94 -6.91 11.00 -15.12
C SER A 94 -8.09 10.31 -14.46
N LEU A 95 -9.26 10.61 -14.96
CA LEU A 95 -10.45 9.82 -14.70
C LEU A 95 -10.52 8.71 -15.76
N VAL A 96 -10.43 7.47 -15.35
CA VAL A 96 -10.56 6.31 -16.22
C VAL A 96 -11.91 5.66 -15.98
N LEU A 97 -12.75 5.66 -17.00
CA LEU A 97 -14.05 5.00 -16.97
C LEU A 97 -13.91 3.61 -17.60
N VAL A 98 -14.23 2.59 -16.84
CA VAL A 98 -14.24 1.19 -17.29
C VAL A 98 -15.62 0.61 -16.98
N ASP A 99 -16.40 0.38 -18.02
CA ASP A 99 -17.78 -0.09 -17.92
C ASP A 99 -18.66 0.79 -17.02
N SER A 100 -19.03 0.31 -15.84
CA SER A 100 -19.82 1.03 -14.83
C SER A 100 -18.98 1.62 -13.71
N LEU A 101 -17.66 1.50 -13.79
CA LEU A 101 -16.73 1.94 -12.75
C LEU A 101 -15.92 3.15 -13.20
N ALA A 102 -15.70 4.07 -12.31
CA ALA A 102 -14.85 5.23 -12.52
C ALA A 102 -13.66 5.18 -11.55
N PHE A 103 -12.47 5.36 -12.09
CA PHE A 103 -11.24 5.37 -11.31
C PHE A 103 -10.53 6.70 -11.48
N ILE A 104 -10.12 7.32 -10.37
CA ILE A 104 -9.18 8.44 -10.40
C ILE A 104 -7.79 7.88 -10.21
N VAL A 105 -6.95 8.06 -11.20
CA VAL A 105 -5.60 7.50 -11.24
C VAL A 105 -4.57 8.62 -11.29
N ASN A 106 -3.59 8.53 -10.42
CA ASN A 106 -2.38 9.35 -10.50
C ASN A 106 -1.42 8.67 -11.49
N ILE A 107 -1.26 9.28 -12.65
CA ILE A 107 -0.53 8.71 -13.76
C ILE A 107 0.98 8.58 -13.51
N PRO A 108 1.69 9.60 -12.99
CA PRO A 108 3.11 9.47 -12.69
C PRO A 108 3.45 8.33 -11.74
N ASN A 109 2.60 8.11 -10.76
CA ASN A 109 2.77 7.04 -9.77
C ASN A 109 2.06 5.73 -10.16
N LYS A 110 1.28 5.72 -11.24
CA LYS A 110 0.44 4.58 -11.65
C LYS A 110 -0.39 4.04 -10.50
N THR A 111 -0.98 4.95 -9.71
CA THR A 111 -1.71 4.61 -8.51
C THR A 111 -3.16 5.06 -8.62
N VAL A 112 -4.07 4.13 -8.41
CA VAL A 112 -5.50 4.43 -8.30
C VAL A 112 -5.75 5.10 -6.94
N VAL A 113 -6.12 6.37 -6.98
CA VAL A 113 -6.39 7.17 -5.77
C VAL A 113 -7.74 6.81 -5.18
N THR A 114 -8.75 6.67 -6.02
CA THR A 114 -10.09 6.28 -5.60
C THR A 114 -10.83 5.54 -6.70
N ALA A 115 -11.76 4.71 -6.29
CA ALA A 115 -12.69 4.01 -7.16
C ALA A 115 -14.12 4.43 -6.85
N MET A 116 -14.93 4.61 -7.86
CA MET A 116 -16.31 5.04 -7.75
C MET A 116 -17.21 4.24 -8.67
N ASP A 117 -18.46 4.19 -8.30
CA ASP A 117 -19.55 3.59 -9.04
C ASP A 117 -20.27 4.67 -9.87
N GLN A 118 -21.03 4.29 -10.88
CA GLN A 118 -21.80 5.23 -11.71
C GLN A 118 -22.74 6.13 -10.90
N THR A 119 -23.30 5.62 -9.83
CA THR A 119 -24.16 6.39 -8.93
C THR A 119 -23.41 7.49 -8.20
N ASP A 120 -22.20 7.23 -7.79
CA ASP A 120 -21.33 8.22 -7.14
C ASP A 120 -20.79 9.25 -8.12
N THR A 121 -20.53 8.83 -9.36
CA THR A 121 -20.00 9.71 -10.41
C THR A 121 -20.98 10.84 -10.74
N GLN A 122 -22.26 10.58 -10.64
CA GLN A 122 -23.29 11.61 -10.89
C GLN A 122 -23.40 12.67 -9.78
N GLN A 123 -23.00 12.33 -8.57
CA GLN A 123 -23.10 13.21 -7.40
C GLN A 123 -21.80 13.96 -7.06
N ASN A 124 -20.68 13.50 -7.60
CA ASN A 124 -19.37 14.06 -7.28
C ASN A 124 -18.86 14.98 -8.40
N VAL A 125 -18.43 16.16 -8.00
CA VAL A 125 -17.74 17.10 -8.88
C VAL A 125 -16.23 16.84 -8.81
N PHE A 126 -15.64 16.54 -9.95
CA PHE A 126 -14.21 16.32 -10.06
C PHE A 126 -13.50 17.62 -10.43
N THR A 127 -12.72 18.16 -9.50
CA THR A 127 -12.06 19.46 -9.69
C THR A 127 -10.57 19.37 -10.02
N LYS A 128 -9.95 18.22 -9.83
CA LYS A 128 -8.50 18.03 -10.00
C LYS A 128 -8.15 17.01 -11.08
N ILE A 129 -8.94 16.94 -12.13
CA ILE A 129 -8.74 15.98 -13.21
C ILE A 129 -8.25 16.72 -14.44
N ASP A 130 -7.07 16.34 -14.95
CA ASP A 130 -6.49 16.90 -16.17
C ASP A 130 -7.09 16.32 -17.44
N GLY A 131 -7.61 15.10 -17.36
CA GLY A 131 -8.24 14.42 -18.49
C GLY A 131 -9.08 13.23 -18.09
N ALA A 132 -9.94 12.77 -18.98
CA ALA A 132 -10.77 11.59 -18.79
C ALA A 132 -10.56 10.61 -19.95
N ILE A 133 -10.51 9.33 -19.65
CA ILE A 133 -10.38 8.24 -20.60
C ILE A 133 -11.54 7.28 -20.39
N ILE A 134 -12.22 6.97 -21.47
CA ILE A 134 -13.33 6.01 -21.50
C ILE A 134 -12.83 4.76 -22.22
N MET A 135 -12.95 3.61 -21.55
CA MET A 135 -12.51 2.30 -22.06
C MET A 135 -13.67 1.34 -22.18
#